data_67dc9b57b09210c83d76f3ed149d2230
#
_entry.id   67dc9b57b09210c83d76f3ed149d2230
#
_cell.length_a   1.000
_cell.length_b   1.000
_cell.length_c   1.000
_cell.angle_alpha   90.00
_cell.angle_beta   90.00
_cell.angle_gamma   90.00
#
_symmetry.space_group_name_H-M   'P 1'
#
loop_
_entity.id
_entity.type
_entity.pdbx_description
1 polymer ?
#
loop_
_entity_poly.entity_id
_entity_poly.type
_entity_poly.pdbx_seq_one_letter_code
_entity_poly.pdbx_strand_id
1 'polypeptide(L)'
;MIGSRENSRPRKRLRSRAGCPPILLPSLMFTALSVSVISTLGAPMVPTIAREQHVSLSAAQWVLTVTLLAGAVSGPVLGRLGDGPRRRGAIQGALAGVFAGSVLAAMAPVFGLLLVGRALQGLGMGLMPLAIAVARDHLPKERMRSGISSLSITTSVGAGLGYPVTGIIAQHLDYRAGFWFAALLSAVALVVVSWVVPAGSSVPRRPLDVTGAALLCSGLGVILLALSQGVAWGLSSAATLGCSGAGVVVLALWVLQALRARHPLVDIRLIRNRAVLAANTTALLMGIGMYGVLSLVNLYTQVPAAAGYGFHLSLTAAGLVLMPLSLGSITANRVASALVSRVGLYRVLPLGALVVCVDLVLLAFCRDDVAVLVLGTFLLGTGVGAAYAVMPLLIVRHVPPSETGSATSFNQVLRTVGGSMGSAAISAIMLAYTPDGGDLPRGTAYTTALLATAAASFLGVIAAVVLPPRRGTGSDAAPAVAAGGPAVDTRSAGPGRVSSAVVPRGDGNQAGKDL
;
A
#
# COMPACT_ATOMS: atom_id res chain seq x y z
N MET A 1 -12.95 23.66 63.78
CA MET A 1 -12.06 22.53 63.46
C MET A 1 -12.83 21.56 62.60
N ILE A 2 -12.73 21.73 61.28
CA ILE A 2 -13.32 20.78 60.33
C ILE A 2 -12.20 20.50 59.31
N GLY A 3 -11.60 19.31 59.49
CA GLY A 3 -10.52 18.85 58.61
C GLY A 3 -11.08 18.31 57.31
N SER A 4 -10.79 18.93 56.21
CA SER A 4 -11.04 18.45 54.85
C SER A 4 -10.08 17.31 54.53
N ARG A 5 -10.57 16.06 54.52
CA ARG A 5 -9.87 14.88 53.98
C ARG A 5 -9.88 15.00 52.46
N GLU A 6 -8.78 15.40 51.89
CA GLU A 6 -8.48 15.33 50.49
C GLU A 6 -8.36 13.87 50.05
N ASN A 7 -9.36 13.44 49.32
CA ASN A 7 -9.51 12.07 48.84
C ASN A 7 -8.63 11.90 47.58
N SER A 8 -7.32 11.67 47.76
CA SER A 8 -6.38 11.33 46.69
C SER A 8 -6.71 9.97 46.10
N ARG A 9 -7.58 9.98 45.06
CA ARG A 9 -7.78 8.78 44.21
C ARG A 9 -6.45 8.40 43.59
N PRO A 10 -5.95 7.15 43.72
CA PRO A 10 -4.72 6.75 43.07
C PRO A 10 -4.94 6.83 41.55
N ARG A 11 -4.17 7.71 40.87
CA ARG A 11 -4.03 7.73 39.42
C ARG A 11 -3.65 6.30 39.02
N LYS A 12 -4.57 5.58 38.31
CA LYS A 12 -4.28 4.31 37.65
C LYS A 12 -3.03 4.53 36.83
N ARG A 13 -1.90 4.05 37.32
CA ARG A 13 -0.65 3.93 36.56
C ARG A 13 -1.04 3.23 35.27
N LEU A 14 -0.88 3.93 34.14
CA LEU A 14 -0.96 3.35 32.80
C LEU A 14 -0.15 2.05 32.85
N ARG A 15 -0.83 0.93 32.58
CA ARG A 15 -0.21 -0.39 32.47
C ARG A 15 0.99 -0.22 31.53
N SER A 16 2.17 -0.44 32.09
CA SER A 16 3.42 -0.53 31.40
C SER A 16 3.26 -1.39 30.15
N ARG A 17 3.84 -0.93 29.06
CA ARG A 17 4.07 -1.59 27.79
C ARG A 17 4.18 -3.11 27.96
N ALA A 18 3.09 -3.82 27.76
CA ALA A 18 3.16 -5.25 27.49
C ALA A 18 4.05 -5.38 26.24
N GLY A 19 5.17 -6.09 26.35
CA GLY A 19 6.14 -6.21 25.27
C GLY A 19 5.43 -6.64 24.00
N CYS A 20 5.78 -6.00 22.88
CA CYS A 20 5.23 -6.34 21.56
C CYS A 20 5.38 -7.86 21.34
N PRO A 21 4.31 -8.62 21.08
CA PRO A 21 4.43 -10.04 20.81
C PRO A 21 5.40 -10.24 19.64
N PRO A 22 6.44 -11.08 19.76
CA PRO A 22 7.42 -11.27 18.67
C PRO A 22 6.77 -11.73 17.36
N ILE A 23 5.59 -12.34 17.47
CA ILE A 23 4.79 -12.84 16.35
C ILE A 23 3.94 -11.74 15.66
N LEU A 24 3.87 -10.50 16.18
CA LEU A 24 3.01 -9.46 15.61
C LEU A 24 3.42 -9.10 14.17
N LEU A 25 4.68 -8.83 13.93
CA LEU A 25 5.16 -8.46 12.59
C LEU A 25 4.98 -9.60 11.57
N PRO A 26 5.38 -10.85 11.85
CA PRO A 26 5.09 -11.98 10.97
C PRO A 26 3.59 -12.15 10.68
N SER A 27 2.72 -11.95 11.66
CA SER A 27 1.27 -12.05 11.48
C SER A 27 0.71 -10.98 10.55
N LEU A 28 1.18 -9.74 10.69
CA LEU A 28 0.80 -8.65 9.81
C LEU A 28 1.33 -8.88 8.38
N MET A 29 2.56 -9.40 8.24
CA MET A 29 3.14 -9.75 6.94
C MET A 29 2.37 -10.89 6.27
N PHE A 30 2.00 -11.94 7.02
CA PHE A 30 1.17 -13.04 6.51
C PHE A 30 -0.18 -12.52 6.01
N THR A 31 -0.85 -11.66 6.80
CA THR A 31 -2.13 -11.05 6.42
C THR A 31 -2.01 -10.23 5.13
N ALA A 32 -0.99 -9.39 5.03
CA ALA A 32 -0.73 -8.56 3.85
C ALA A 32 -0.38 -9.41 2.62
N LEU A 33 0.42 -10.48 2.80
CA LEU A 33 0.76 -11.42 1.75
C LEU A 33 -0.48 -12.14 1.22
N SER A 34 -1.30 -12.69 2.12
CA SER A 34 -2.54 -13.40 1.77
C SER A 34 -3.45 -12.54 0.92
N VAL A 35 -3.67 -11.29 1.34
CA VAL A 35 -4.51 -10.34 0.59
C VAL A 35 -3.91 -9.99 -0.77
N SER A 36 -2.59 -9.82 -0.86
CA SER A 36 -1.92 -9.52 -2.12
C SER A 36 -2.04 -10.68 -3.11
N VAL A 37 -1.88 -11.91 -2.65
CA VAL A 37 -2.11 -13.12 -3.46
C VAL A 37 -3.57 -13.19 -3.91
N ILE A 38 -4.54 -12.97 -3.01
CA ILE A 38 -5.99 -12.99 -3.34
C ILE A 38 -6.33 -11.94 -4.41
N SER A 39 -5.70 -10.77 -4.36
CA SER A 39 -5.94 -9.69 -5.33
C SER A 39 -5.52 -10.06 -6.76
N THR A 40 -4.49 -10.89 -6.93
CA THR A 40 -3.97 -11.31 -8.23
C THR A 40 -4.61 -12.58 -8.77
N LEU A 41 -5.35 -13.32 -7.94
CA LEU A 41 -5.95 -14.61 -8.25
C LEU A 41 -6.84 -14.61 -9.51
N GLY A 42 -7.52 -13.52 -9.81
CA GLY A 42 -8.47 -13.46 -10.92
C GLY A 42 -7.82 -13.37 -12.31
N ALA A 43 -6.60 -12.83 -12.42
CA ALA A 43 -6.03 -12.47 -13.72
C ALA A 43 -5.82 -13.67 -14.67
N PRO A 44 -5.15 -14.76 -14.25
CA PRO A 44 -5.01 -15.93 -15.11
C PRO A 44 -6.30 -16.71 -15.35
N MET A 45 -7.32 -16.52 -14.50
CA MET A 45 -8.59 -17.27 -14.58
C MET A 45 -9.62 -16.65 -15.52
N VAL A 46 -9.39 -15.43 -16.03
CA VAL A 46 -10.37 -14.71 -16.87
C VAL A 46 -10.87 -15.54 -18.05
N PRO A 47 -10.03 -16.23 -18.85
CA PRO A 47 -10.51 -17.03 -19.97
C PRO A 47 -11.34 -18.25 -19.54
N THR A 48 -10.99 -18.87 -18.41
CA THR A 48 -11.72 -20.01 -17.85
C THR A 48 -13.09 -19.58 -17.33
N ILE A 49 -13.13 -18.46 -16.59
CA ILE A 49 -14.39 -17.87 -16.10
C ILE A 49 -15.30 -17.47 -17.26
N ALA A 50 -14.76 -16.89 -18.35
CA ALA A 50 -15.55 -16.54 -19.52
C ALA A 50 -16.25 -17.74 -20.11
N ARG A 51 -15.54 -18.87 -20.25
CA ARG A 51 -16.09 -20.13 -20.79
C ARG A 51 -17.14 -20.74 -19.86
N GLU A 52 -16.84 -20.89 -18.59
CA GLU A 52 -17.72 -21.60 -17.64
C GLU A 52 -18.94 -20.78 -17.21
N GLN A 53 -18.82 -19.47 -17.17
CA GLN A 53 -19.96 -18.58 -16.87
C GLN A 53 -20.72 -18.14 -18.13
N HIS A 54 -20.34 -18.63 -19.31
CA HIS A 54 -20.96 -18.30 -20.61
C HIS A 54 -21.06 -16.81 -20.88
N VAL A 55 -20.01 -16.03 -20.52
CA VAL A 55 -19.93 -14.59 -20.74
C VAL A 55 -18.80 -14.24 -21.70
N SER A 56 -18.86 -13.08 -22.32
CA SER A 56 -17.78 -12.61 -23.19
C SER A 56 -16.48 -12.41 -22.39
N LEU A 57 -15.32 -12.50 -23.05
CA LEU A 57 -14.03 -12.26 -22.44
C LEU A 57 -13.93 -10.84 -21.84
N SER A 58 -14.55 -9.86 -22.51
CA SER A 58 -14.66 -8.48 -22.02
C SER A 58 -15.48 -8.40 -20.73
N ALA A 59 -16.60 -9.14 -20.63
CA ALA A 59 -17.37 -9.22 -19.39
C ALA A 59 -16.57 -9.89 -18.28
N ALA A 60 -15.85 -10.98 -18.58
CA ALA A 60 -15.04 -11.69 -17.59
C ALA A 60 -13.90 -10.83 -17.00
N GLN A 61 -13.38 -9.85 -17.73
CA GLN A 61 -12.40 -8.89 -17.22
C GLN A 61 -12.93 -8.04 -16.04
N TRP A 62 -14.25 -7.91 -15.89
CA TRP A 62 -14.85 -7.25 -14.74
C TRP A 62 -14.48 -7.92 -13.40
N VAL A 63 -14.12 -9.19 -13.41
CA VAL A 63 -13.61 -9.92 -12.22
C VAL A 63 -12.37 -9.23 -11.63
N LEU A 64 -11.51 -8.66 -12.46
CA LEU A 64 -10.33 -7.89 -12.02
C LEU A 64 -10.71 -6.45 -11.67
N THR A 65 -11.43 -5.81 -12.59
CA THR A 65 -11.82 -4.41 -12.49
C THR A 65 -12.58 -4.11 -11.20
N VAL A 66 -13.60 -4.91 -10.87
CA VAL A 66 -14.42 -4.70 -9.67
C VAL A 66 -13.61 -4.85 -8.38
N THR A 67 -12.64 -5.76 -8.35
CA THR A 67 -11.76 -5.95 -7.19
C THR A 67 -10.86 -4.75 -6.97
N LEU A 68 -10.24 -4.24 -8.03
CA LEU A 68 -9.38 -3.04 -7.97
C LEU A 68 -10.20 -1.79 -7.61
N LEU A 69 -11.39 -1.66 -8.19
CA LEU A 69 -12.32 -0.57 -7.91
C LEU A 69 -12.73 -0.56 -6.44
N ALA A 70 -13.21 -1.70 -5.94
CA ALA A 70 -13.60 -1.85 -4.54
C ALA A 70 -12.42 -1.63 -3.59
N GLY A 71 -11.23 -2.06 -3.98
CA GLY A 71 -9.99 -1.85 -3.22
C GLY A 71 -9.59 -0.38 -3.14
N ALA A 72 -9.64 0.34 -4.25
CA ALA A 72 -9.34 1.77 -4.30
C ALA A 72 -10.33 2.59 -3.47
N VAL A 73 -11.60 2.21 -3.49
CA VAL A 73 -12.70 2.84 -2.74
C VAL A 73 -12.58 2.53 -1.23
N SER A 74 -12.34 1.28 -0.86
CA SER A 74 -12.28 0.86 0.54
C SER A 74 -11.00 1.31 1.26
N GLY A 75 -9.90 1.48 0.54
CA GLY A 75 -8.60 1.81 1.10
C GLY A 75 -8.61 3.04 2.02
N PRO A 76 -9.04 4.22 1.57
CA PRO A 76 -9.10 5.43 2.40
C PRO A 76 -10.04 5.31 3.61
N VAL A 77 -11.18 4.65 3.44
CA VAL A 77 -12.15 4.43 4.52
C VAL A 77 -11.56 3.53 5.60
N LEU A 78 -10.99 2.39 5.19
CA LEU A 78 -10.32 1.47 6.13
C LEU A 78 -9.09 2.13 6.75
N GLY A 79 -8.30 2.89 5.99
CA GLY A 79 -7.17 3.65 6.51
C GLY A 79 -7.58 4.59 7.63
N ARG A 80 -8.68 5.33 7.44
CA ARG A 80 -9.24 6.23 8.46
C ARG A 80 -9.77 5.49 9.68
N LEU A 81 -10.44 4.36 9.50
CA LEU A 81 -10.86 3.49 10.59
C LEU A 81 -9.65 2.92 11.35
N GLY A 82 -8.55 2.69 10.64
CA GLY A 82 -7.27 2.26 11.20
C GLY A 82 -6.55 3.31 12.03
N ASP A 83 -6.81 4.58 11.84
CA ASP A 83 -6.26 5.68 12.65
C ASP A 83 -6.95 5.83 14.02
N GLY A 84 -8.02 5.06 14.28
CA GLY A 84 -8.84 5.13 15.49
C GLY A 84 -8.66 3.96 16.46
N PRO A 85 -9.39 3.99 17.60
CA PRO A 85 -9.30 2.97 18.65
C PRO A 85 -9.88 1.59 18.21
N ARG A 86 -10.66 1.53 17.13
CA ARG A 86 -11.27 0.30 16.60
C ARG A 86 -10.45 -0.39 15.52
N ARG A 87 -9.15 -0.10 15.44
CA ARG A 87 -8.24 -0.61 14.39
C ARG A 87 -8.30 -2.13 14.23
N ARG A 88 -8.25 -2.90 15.33
CA ARG A 88 -8.39 -4.37 15.28
C ARG A 88 -9.70 -4.80 14.65
N GLY A 89 -10.82 -4.18 15.07
CA GLY A 89 -12.14 -4.45 14.49
C GLY A 89 -12.23 -4.10 13.00
N ALA A 90 -11.55 -3.03 12.54
CA ALA A 90 -11.48 -2.68 11.12
C ALA A 90 -10.73 -3.75 10.30
N ILE A 91 -9.60 -4.26 10.83
CA ILE A 91 -8.85 -5.35 10.20
C ILE A 91 -9.69 -6.63 10.15
N GLN A 92 -10.32 -6.99 11.25
CA GLN A 92 -11.19 -8.18 11.33
C GLN A 92 -12.40 -8.06 10.39
N GLY A 93 -13.06 -6.90 10.35
CA GLY A 93 -14.19 -6.66 9.45
C GLY A 93 -13.80 -6.74 7.96
N ALA A 94 -12.64 -6.17 7.60
CA ALA A 94 -12.14 -6.27 6.24
C ALA A 94 -11.79 -7.71 5.86
N LEU A 95 -11.11 -8.47 6.74
CA LEU A 95 -10.80 -9.90 6.51
C LEU A 95 -12.05 -10.78 6.47
N ALA A 96 -13.04 -10.50 7.32
CA ALA A 96 -14.33 -11.19 7.27
C ALA A 96 -15.06 -10.92 5.94
N GLY A 97 -14.99 -9.68 5.43
CA GLY A 97 -15.50 -9.33 4.10
C GLY A 97 -14.76 -10.06 2.98
N VAL A 98 -13.43 -10.15 3.03
CA VAL A 98 -12.62 -10.92 2.07
C VAL A 98 -12.98 -12.40 2.12
N PHE A 99 -13.12 -12.97 3.32
CA PHE A 99 -13.54 -14.36 3.50
C PHE A 99 -14.93 -14.63 2.91
N ALA A 100 -15.92 -13.83 3.30
CA ALA A 100 -17.29 -13.95 2.80
C ALA A 100 -17.34 -13.78 1.26
N GLY A 101 -16.59 -12.80 0.73
CA GLY A 101 -16.45 -12.59 -0.70
C GLY A 101 -15.80 -13.76 -1.43
N SER A 102 -14.81 -14.41 -0.81
CA SER A 102 -14.14 -15.59 -1.38
C SER A 102 -15.08 -16.80 -1.42
N VAL A 103 -15.81 -17.05 -0.34
CA VAL A 103 -16.84 -18.11 -0.29
C VAL A 103 -17.94 -17.84 -1.32
N LEU A 104 -18.44 -16.59 -1.38
CA LEU A 104 -19.47 -16.20 -2.33
C LEU A 104 -19.01 -16.40 -3.78
N ALA A 105 -17.78 -16.02 -4.13
CA ALA A 105 -17.22 -16.22 -5.46
C ALA A 105 -17.00 -17.69 -5.80
N ALA A 106 -16.58 -18.53 -4.83
CA ALA A 106 -16.41 -19.96 -5.00
C ALA A 106 -17.73 -20.70 -5.26
N MET A 107 -18.81 -20.25 -4.61
CA MET A 107 -20.14 -20.86 -4.71
C MET A 107 -21.03 -20.17 -5.76
N ALA A 108 -20.56 -19.16 -6.47
CA ALA A 108 -21.37 -18.34 -7.36
C ALA A 108 -22.00 -19.15 -8.51
N PRO A 109 -23.34 -19.27 -8.57
CA PRO A 109 -24.02 -19.93 -9.67
C PRO A 109 -24.18 -19.04 -10.91
N VAL A 110 -24.06 -17.71 -10.72
CA VAL A 110 -24.19 -16.72 -11.78
C VAL A 110 -23.06 -15.69 -11.71
N PHE A 111 -22.68 -15.16 -12.86
CA PHE A 111 -21.56 -14.22 -12.99
C PHE A 111 -21.70 -12.97 -12.11
N GLY A 112 -22.92 -12.41 -11.97
CA GLY A 112 -23.15 -11.25 -11.11
C GLY A 112 -22.79 -11.50 -9.64
N LEU A 113 -23.09 -12.67 -9.10
CA LEU A 113 -22.75 -13.04 -7.73
C LEU A 113 -21.23 -13.21 -7.53
N LEU A 114 -20.54 -13.75 -8.55
CA LEU A 114 -19.08 -13.79 -8.59
C LEU A 114 -18.47 -12.39 -8.52
N LEU A 115 -19.03 -11.41 -9.25
CA LEU A 115 -18.58 -10.02 -9.20
C LEU A 115 -18.77 -9.40 -7.81
N VAL A 116 -19.91 -9.67 -7.14
CA VAL A 116 -20.14 -9.22 -5.75
C VAL A 116 -19.08 -9.82 -4.81
N GLY A 117 -18.79 -11.12 -4.94
CA GLY A 117 -17.72 -11.78 -4.20
C GLY A 117 -16.36 -11.12 -4.43
N ARG A 118 -16.03 -10.78 -5.66
CA ARG A 118 -14.80 -10.08 -6.04
C ARG A 118 -14.74 -8.64 -5.49
N ALA A 119 -15.86 -7.93 -5.46
CA ALA A 119 -15.95 -6.62 -4.83
C ALA A 119 -15.62 -6.69 -3.33
N LEU A 120 -16.17 -7.68 -2.62
CA LEU A 120 -15.86 -7.91 -1.21
C LEU A 120 -14.39 -8.27 -0.98
N GLN A 121 -13.78 -9.06 -1.86
CA GLN A 121 -12.34 -9.36 -1.80
C GLN A 121 -11.48 -8.07 -1.93
N GLY A 122 -11.94 -7.09 -2.69
CA GLY A 122 -11.30 -5.78 -2.82
C GLY A 122 -11.11 -5.04 -1.50
N LEU A 123 -11.93 -5.29 -0.46
CA LEU A 123 -11.75 -4.73 0.89
C LEU A 123 -10.36 -5.05 1.47
N GLY A 124 -9.77 -6.17 1.06
CA GLY A 124 -8.43 -6.59 1.47
C GLY A 124 -7.34 -5.57 1.14
N MET A 125 -7.46 -4.81 0.06
CA MET A 125 -6.44 -3.84 -0.34
C MET A 125 -6.26 -2.72 0.70
N GLY A 126 -7.27 -2.41 1.50
CA GLY A 126 -7.18 -1.47 2.61
C GLY A 126 -6.46 -2.00 3.86
N LEU A 127 -6.11 -3.29 3.91
CA LEU A 127 -5.45 -3.89 5.08
C LEU A 127 -3.98 -3.50 5.23
N MET A 128 -3.27 -3.21 4.13
CA MET A 128 -1.87 -2.81 4.18
C MET A 128 -1.66 -1.50 4.97
N PRO A 129 -2.38 -0.40 4.72
CA PRO A 129 -2.29 0.80 5.53
C PRO A 129 -2.59 0.57 7.02
N LEU A 130 -3.57 -0.29 7.32
CA LEU A 130 -3.89 -0.66 8.70
C LEU A 130 -2.73 -1.41 9.36
N ALA A 131 -2.11 -2.36 8.64
CA ALA A 131 -0.96 -3.10 9.14
C ALA A 131 0.24 -2.18 9.42
N ILE A 132 0.50 -1.19 8.54
CA ILE A 132 1.53 -0.16 8.75
C ILE A 132 1.22 0.67 10.00
N ALA A 133 -0.04 1.07 10.20
CA ALA A 133 -0.45 1.83 11.38
C ALA A 133 -0.30 1.01 12.67
N VAL A 134 -0.64 -0.30 12.66
CA VAL A 134 -0.39 -1.21 13.80
C VAL A 134 1.11 -1.34 14.08
N ALA A 135 1.93 -1.55 13.04
CA ALA A 135 3.37 -1.67 13.17
C ALA A 135 4.01 -0.40 13.76
N ARG A 136 3.56 0.80 13.31
CA ARG A 136 4.02 2.09 13.84
C ARG A 136 3.75 2.23 15.34
N ASP A 137 2.59 1.80 15.83
CA ASP A 137 2.16 2.01 17.21
C ASP A 137 2.74 0.98 18.19
N HIS A 138 3.03 -0.23 17.73
CA HIS A 138 3.38 -1.36 18.61
C HIS A 138 4.82 -1.84 18.46
N LEU A 139 5.49 -1.59 17.33
CA LEU A 139 6.89 -2.00 17.18
C LEU A 139 7.83 -1.07 17.94
N PRO A 140 8.91 -1.62 18.55
CA PRO A 140 10.01 -0.83 19.09
C PRO A 140 10.59 0.10 18.02
N LYS A 141 11.06 1.28 18.42
CA LYS A 141 11.59 2.30 17.48
C LYS A 141 12.70 1.75 16.56
N GLU A 142 13.53 0.86 17.08
CA GLU A 142 14.64 0.21 16.37
C GLU A 142 14.16 -0.72 15.25
N ARG A 143 13.02 -1.40 15.48
CA ARG A 143 12.43 -2.36 14.53
C ARG A 143 11.32 -1.75 13.64
N MET A 144 10.81 -0.59 14.00
CA MET A 144 9.69 0.05 13.29
C MET A 144 10.01 0.30 11.81
N ARG A 145 11.22 0.80 11.52
CA ARG A 145 11.66 1.10 10.15
C ARG A 145 11.73 -0.16 9.30
N SER A 146 12.41 -1.19 9.80
CA SER A 146 12.51 -2.49 9.10
C SER A 146 11.14 -3.14 8.94
N GLY A 147 10.29 -3.10 9.98
CA GLY A 147 8.94 -3.67 9.95
C GLY A 147 8.04 -3.01 8.90
N ILE A 148 8.00 -1.68 8.83
CA ILE A 148 7.20 -0.95 7.83
C ILE A 148 7.72 -1.23 6.41
N SER A 149 9.04 -1.25 6.20
CA SER A 149 9.63 -1.61 4.91
C SER A 149 9.24 -3.03 4.49
N SER A 150 9.35 -4.00 5.38
CA SER A 150 9.00 -5.41 5.11
C SER A 150 7.53 -5.57 4.78
N LEU A 151 6.63 -4.91 5.52
CA LEU A 151 5.19 -4.90 5.22
C LEU A 151 4.91 -4.32 3.82
N SER A 152 5.55 -3.22 3.47
CA SER A 152 5.30 -2.54 2.19
C SER A 152 5.69 -3.38 0.99
N ILE A 153 6.76 -4.19 1.12
CA ILE A 153 7.25 -5.08 0.07
C ILE A 153 6.35 -6.30 -0.09
N THR A 154 5.63 -6.69 0.96
CA THR A 154 4.75 -7.85 0.94
C THR A 154 3.73 -7.77 -0.21
N THR A 155 3.32 -6.57 -0.63
CA THR A 155 2.44 -6.37 -1.80
C THR A 155 3.09 -6.86 -3.09
N SER A 156 4.35 -6.50 -3.34
CA SER A 156 5.07 -6.93 -4.56
C SER A 156 5.38 -8.43 -4.52
N VAL A 157 5.75 -8.94 -3.34
CA VAL A 157 6.00 -10.38 -3.14
C VAL A 157 4.72 -11.18 -3.40
N GLY A 158 3.60 -10.73 -2.84
CA GLY A 158 2.31 -11.37 -3.04
C GLY A 158 1.84 -11.32 -4.50
N ALA A 159 2.07 -10.20 -5.19
CA ALA A 159 1.76 -10.08 -6.61
C ALA A 159 2.56 -11.09 -7.43
N GLY A 160 3.88 -11.21 -7.22
CA GLY A 160 4.71 -12.17 -7.96
C GLY A 160 4.42 -13.63 -7.63
N LEU A 161 4.04 -13.96 -6.38
CA LEU A 161 3.65 -15.32 -5.99
C LEU A 161 2.23 -15.70 -6.44
N GLY A 162 1.34 -14.71 -6.52
CA GLY A 162 -0.06 -14.96 -6.84
C GLY A 162 -0.27 -15.49 -8.27
N TYR A 163 0.52 -15.02 -9.25
CA TYR A 163 0.40 -15.48 -10.65
C TYR A 163 0.71 -16.97 -10.81
N PRO A 164 1.87 -17.52 -10.37
CA PRO A 164 2.14 -18.95 -10.51
C PRO A 164 1.17 -19.82 -9.70
N VAL A 165 0.80 -19.41 -8.48
CA VAL A 165 -0.20 -20.14 -7.68
C VAL A 165 -1.52 -20.21 -8.40
N THR A 166 -1.99 -19.10 -8.97
CA THR A 166 -3.23 -19.05 -9.75
C THR A 166 -3.11 -19.86 -11.04
N GLY A 167 -1.96 -19.79 -11.72
CA GLY A 167 -1.70 -20.56 -12.94
C GLY A 167 -1.80 -22.05 -12.70
N ILE A 168 -1.20 -22.56 -11.62
CA ILE A 168 -1.28 -23.98 -11.24
C ILE A 168 -2.73 -24.38 -10.95
N ILE A 169 -3.45 -23.58 -10.15
CA ILE A 169 -4.85 -23.85 -9.82
C ILE A 169 -5.72 -23.85 -11.09
N ALA A 170 -5.57 -22.85 -11.95
CA ALA A 170 -6.36 -22.71 -13.16
C ALA A 170 -6.07 -23.80 -14.21
N GLN A 171 -4.87 -24.38 -14.20
CA GLN A 171 -4.48 -25.43 -15.14
C GLN A 171 -4.93 -26.82 -14.70
N HIS A 172 -4.95 -27.11 -13.39
CA HIS A 172 -5.18 -28.46 -12.85
C HIS A 172 -6.50 -28.63 -12.11
N LEU A 173 -7.17 -27.54 -11.75
CA LEU A 173 -8.40 -27.52 -10.98
C LEU A 173 -9.41 -26.56 -11.61
N ASP A 174 -10.65 -26.61 -11.14
CA ASP A 174 -11.69 -25.64 -11.47
C ASP A 174 -11.30 -24.22 -10.93
N TYR A 175 -11.69 -23.14 -11.64
CA TYR A 175 -11.49 -21.77 -11.19
C TYR A 175 -12.05 -21.51 -9.78
N ARG A 176 -13.10 -22.22 -9.37
CA ARG A 176 -13.70 -22.16 -8.03
C ARG A 176 -12.72 -22.57 -6.93
N ALA A 177 -11.80 -23.50 -7.23
CA ALA A 177 -10.75 -23.91 -6.28
C ALA A 177 -9.84 -22.74 -5.90
N GLY A 178 -9.59 -21.81 -6.81
CA GLY A 178 -8.86 -20.57 -6.50
C GLY A 178 -9.58 -19.70 -5.47
N PHE A 179 -10.89 -19.60 -5.55
CA PHE A 179 -11.68 -18.84 -4.57
C PHE A 179 -11.80 -19.56 -3.23
N TRP A 180 -11.86 -20.91 -3.22
CA TRP A 180 -11.76 -21.68 -1.97
C TRP A 180 -10.39 -21.53 -1.31
N PHE A 181 -9.31 -21.50 -2.10
CA PHE A 181 -7.97 -21.20 -1.59
C PHE A 181 -7.91 -19.79 -0.98
N ALA A 182 -8.52 -18.78 -1.61
CA ALA A 182 -8.64 -17.44 -1.08
C ALA A 182 -9.45 -17.41 0.24
N ALA A 183 -10.53 -18.19 0.33
CA ALA A 183 -11.32 -18.34 1.54
C ALA A 183 -10.48 -18.93 2.69
N LEU A 184 -9.71 -19.99 2.42
CA LEU A 184 -8.81 -20.60 3.41
C LEU A 184 -7.77 -19.58 3.91
N LEU A 185 -7.08 -18.88 3.01
CA LEU A 185 -6.07 -17.88 3.37
C LEU A 185 -6.66 -16.75 4.23
N SER A 186 -7.83 -16.24 3.85
CA SER A 186 -8.48 -15.17 4.59
C SER A 186 -9.03 -15.61 5.94
N ALA A 187 -9.52 -16.85 6.06
CA ALA A 187 -9.94 -17.45 7.33
C ALA A 187 -8.75 -17.58 8.30
N VAL A 188 -7.63 -18.13 7.83
CA VAL A 188 -6.40 -18.25 8.64
C VAL A 188 -5.90 -16.87 9.06
N ALA A 189 -5.88 -15.89 8.14
CA ALA A 189 -5.48 -14.53 8.46
C ALA A 189 -6.40 -13.88 9.51
N LEU A 190 -7.73 -14.11 9.43
CA LEU A 190 -8.71 -13.62 10.40
C LEU A 190 -8.46 -14.21 11.79
N VAL A 191 -8.20 -15.50 11.89
CA VAL A 191 -7.87 -16.19 13.16
C VAL A 191 -6.57 -15.61 13.74
N VAL A 192 -5.51 -15.52 12.93
CA VAL A 192 -4.20 -15.00 13.37
C VAL A 192 -4.32 -13.56 13.87
N VAL A 193 -5.00 -12.68 13.14
CA VAL A 193 -5.24 -11.29 13.55
C VAL A 193 -6.04 -11.22 14.84
N SER A 194 -7.04 -12.09 14.99
CA SER A 194 -7.90 -12.13 16.18
C SER A 194 -7.14 -12.51 17.45
N TRP A 195 -6.05 -13.23 17.34
CA TRP A 195 -5.24 -13.63 18.49
C TRP A 195 -4.06 -12.69 18.76
N VAL A 196 -3.45 -12.17 17.70
CA VAL A 196 -2.14 -11.49 17.79
C VAL A 196 -2.27 -9.97 17.87
N VAL A 197 -3.22 -9.37 17.13
CA VAL A 197 -3.31 -7.89 17.07
C VAL A 197 -3.95 -7.36 18.36
N PRO A 198 -3.25 -6.48 19.11
CA PRO A 198 -3.78 -5.92 20.35
C PRO A 198 -5.07 -5.12 20.12
N ALA A 199 -5.99 -5.19 21.08
CA ALA A 199 -7.18 -4.37 21.08
C ALA A 199 -6.86 -2.96 21.61
N GLY A 200 -7.32 -1.95 20.88
CA GLY A 200 -7.22 -0.55 21.29
C GLY A 200 -5.98 0.17 20.74
N SER A 201 -6.14 1.44 20.49
CA SER A 201 -5.04 2.38 20.22
C SER A 201 -5.17 3.56 21.17
N SER A 202 -4.05 4.21 21.48
CA SER A 202 -4.02 5.42 22.32
C SER A 202 -4.56 6.67 21.60
N VAL A 203 -4.90 6.54 20.31
CA VAL A 203 -5.34 7.65 19.47
C VAL A 203 -6.83 7.96 19.74
N PRO A 204 -7.20 9.22 20.01
CA PRO A 204 -8.58 9.62 20.20
C PRO A 204 -9.46 9.31 18.97
N ARG A 205 -10.73 8.95 19.21
CA ARG A 205 -11.69 8.71 18.14
C ARG A 205 -11.99 10.02 17.41
N ARG A 206 -11.79 10.02 16.08
CA ARG A 206 -12.23 11.12 15.21
C ARG A 206 -13.45 10.68 14.40
N PRO A 207 -14.39 11.58 14.11
CA PRO A 207 -15.54 11.26 13.26
C PRO A 207 -15.08 10.88 11.85
N LEU A 208 -15.78 9.94 11.23
CA LEU A 208 -15.58 9.59 9.83
C LEU A 208 -16.20 10.67 8.96
N ASP A 209 -15.45 11.21 8.03
CA ASP A 209 -15.94 12.12 6.99
C ASP A 209 -16.69 11.31 5.93
N VAL A 210 -17.97 11.08 6.16
CA VAL A 210 -18.81 10.30 5.26
C VAL A 210 -18.98 10.98 3.90
N THR A 211 -19.11 12.31 3.87
CA THR A 211 -19.23 13.07 2.63
C THR A 211 -17.96 13.00 1.80
N GLY A 212 -16.79 13.23 2.45
CA GLY A 212 -15.51 13.10 1.77
C GLY A 212 -15.24 11.66 1.30
N ALA A 213 -15.64 10.66 2.10
CA ALA A 213 -15.57 9.26 1.68
C ALA A 213 -16.42 8.98 0.44
N ALA A 214 -17.68 9.41 0.43
CA ALA A 214 -18.59 9.21 -0.70
C ALA A 214 -18.07 9.88 -1.98
N LEU A 215 -17.60 11.14 -1.89
CA LEU A 215 -17.05 11.86 -3.04
C LEU A 215 -15.75 11.22 -3.56
N LEU A 216 -14.82 10.87 -2.68
CA LEU A 216 -13.57 10.21 -3.10
C LEU A 216 -13.86 8.85 -3.74
N CYS A 217 -14.71 8.04 -3.10
CA CYS A 217 -15.05 6.71 -3.56
C CYS A 217 -15.78 6.74 -4.92
N SER A 218 -16.77 7.61 -5.08
CA SER A 218 -17.49 7.75 -6.35
C SER A 218 -16.60 8.33 -7.45
N GLY A 219 -15.82 9.37 -7.16
CA GLY A 219 -14.91 9.97 -8.12
C GLY A 219 -13.82 9.00 -8.60
N LEU A 220 -13.16 8.28 -7.67
CA LEU A 220 -12.21 7.22 -8.02
C LEU A 220 -12.90 6.10 -8.79
N GLY A 221 -14.09 5.68 -8.34
CA GLY A 221 -14.86 4.63 -8.98
C GLY A 221 -15.13 4.93 -10.44
N VAL A 222 -15.62 6.14 -10.73
CA VAL A 222 -15.95 6.58 -12.10
C VAL A 222 -14.70 6.75 -12.97
N ILE A 223 -13.59 7.30 -12.43
CA ILE A 223 -12.30 7.40 -13.16
C ILE A 223 -11.75 6.01 -13.48
N LEU A 224 -11.71 5.11 -12.50
CA LEU A 224 -11.19 3.75 -12.72
C LEU A 224 -12.07 2.96 -13.69
N LEU A 225 -13.38 3.17 -13.66
CA LEU A 225 -14.32 2.61 -14.62
C LEU A 225 -14.01 3.12 -16.04
N ALA A 226 -13.87 4.43 -16.21
CA ALA A 226 -13.52 5.03 -17.50
C ALA A 226 -12.17 4.52 -18.04
N LEU A 227 -11.15 4.40 -17.17
CA LEU A 227 -9.85 3.85 -17.54
C LEU A 227 -9.93 2.36 -17.92
N SER A 228 -10.71 1.57 -17.19
CA SER A 228 -10.84 0.13 -17.45
C SER A 228 -11.64 -0.17 -18.71
N GLN A 229 -12.70 0.58 -18.98
CA GLN A 229 -13.63 0.32 -20.08
C GLN A 229 -13.42 1.24 -21.29
N GLY A 230 -12.59 2.26 -21.17
CA GLY A 230 -12.42 3.28 -22.19
C GLY A 230 -11.98 2.74 -23.55
N VAL A 231 -11.16 1.68 -23.56
CA VAL A 231 -10.75 1.01 -24.81
C VAL A 231 -11.94 0.26 -25.44
N ALA A 232 -12.74 -0.45 -24.64
CA ALA A 232 -13.89 -1.20 -25.11
C ALA A 232 -15.03 -0.29 -25.60
N TRP A 233 -15.24 0.85 -24.94
CA TRP A 233 -16.25 1.85 -25.35
C TRP A 233 -15.79 2.76 -26.49
N GLY A 234 -14.48 2.78 -26.76
CA GLY A 234 -13.80 3.75 -27.61
C GLY A 234 -13.29 4.96 -26.82
N LEU A 235 -12.02 5.29 -26.98
CA LEU A 235 -11.35 6.36 -26.21
C LEU A 235 -11.99 7.75 -26.43
N SER A 236 -12.54 7.99 -27.60
CA SER A 236 -13.24 9.24 -27.98
C SER A 236 -14.77 9.19 -27.82
N SER A 237 -15.32 8.08 -27.30
CA SER A 237 -16.77 7.93 -27.13
C SER A 237 -17.31 8.88 -26.06
N ALA A 238 -18.56 9.29 -26.22
CA ALA A 238 -19.26 10.12 -25.24
C ALA A 238 -19.31 9.46 -23.85
N ALA A 239 -19.37 8.12 -23.79
CA ALA A 239 -19.36 7.36 -22.54
C ALA A 239 -18.01 7.50 -21.82
N THR A 240 -16.88 7.30 -22.52
CA THR A 240 -15.54 7.42 -21.94
C THR A 240 -15.22 8.85 -21.52
N LEU A 241 -15.50 9.83 -22.39
CA LEU A 241 -15.26 11.24 -22.09
C LEU A 241 -16.18 11.75 -20.97
N GLY A 242 -17.46 11.36 -21.00
CA GLY A 242 -18.45 11.72 -19.99
C GLY A 242 -18.11 11.14 -18.61
N CYS A 243 -17.77 9.85 -18.53
CA CYS A 243 -17.31 9.23 -17.28
C CYS A 243 -16.01 9.86 -16.78
N SER A 244 -15.02 10.09 -17.65
CA SER A 244 -13.76 10.72 -17.26
C SER A 244 -14.00 12.14 -16.74
N GLY A 245 -14.80 12.95 -17.45
CA GLY A 245 -15.17 14.31 -17.03
C GLY A 245 -15.94 14.32 -15.71
N ALA A 246 -16.96 13.47 -15.58
CA ALA A 246 -17.72 13.34 -14.34
C ALA A 246 -16.83 12.94 -13.15
N GLY A 247 -15.95 11.96 -13.35
CA GLY A 247 -15.02 11.53 -12.32
C GLY A 247 -14.06 12.65 -11.89
N VAL A 248 -13.51 13.42 -12.84
CA VAL A 248 -12.67 14.59 -12.55
C VAL A 248 -13.43 15.64 -11.76
N VAL A 249 -14.67 15.95 -12.15
CA VAL A 249 -15.52 16.93 -11.43
C VAL A 249 -15.80 16.47 -10.00
N VAL A 250 -16.15 15.19 -9.81
CA VAL A 250 -16.41 14.63 -8.46
C VAL A 250 -15.14 14.64 -7.60
N LEU A 251 -13.96 14.32 -8.17
CA LEU A 251 -12.70 14.42 -7.44
C LEU A 251 -12.32 15.87 -7.12
N ALA A 252 -12.61 16.83 -8.00
CA ALA A 252 -12.44 18.26 -7.72
C ALA A 252 -13.34 18.70 -6.55
N LEU A 253 -14.62 18.28 -6.54
CA LEU A 253 -15.53 18.52 -5.43
C LEU A 253 -15.03 17.89 -4.12
N TRP A 254 -14.47 16.67 -4.18
CA TRP A 254 -13.82 16.04 -3.03
C TRP A 254 -12.65 16.87 -2.52
N VAL A 255 -11.76 17.37 -3.39
CA VAL A 255 -10.64 18.24 -3.00
C VAL A 255 -11.15 19.50 -2.29
N LEU A 256 -12.16 20.16 -2.86
CA LEU A 256 -12.77 21.36 -2.26
C LEU A 256 -13.38 21.06 -0.87
N GLN A 257 -14.09 19.93 -0.76
CA GLN A 257 -14.67 19.47 0.51
C GLN A 257 -13.58 19.16 1.54
N ALA A 258 -12.52 18.41 1.15
CA ALA A 258 -11.43 18.04 2.04
C ALA A 258 -10.64 19.28 2.54
N LEU A 259 -10.51 20.32 1.73
CA LEU A 259 -9.89 21.59 2.14
C LEU A 259 -10.75 22.38 3.15
N ARG A 260 -12.08 22.19 3.14
CA ARG A 260 -13.01 22.89 4.06
C ARG A 260 -13.32 22.08 5.31
N ALA A 261 -13.22 20.76 5.25
CA ALA A 261 -13.56 19.86 6.35
C ALA A 261 -12.61 20.06 7.56
N ARG A 262 -13.18 20.00 8.77
CA ARG A 262 -12.39 20.03 10.04
C ARG A 262 -11.63 18.73 10.25
N HIS A 263 -12.19 17.62 9.84
CA HIS A 263 -11.62 16.27 9.96
C HIS A 263 -11.79 15.52 8.64
N PRO A 264 -11.03 15.88 7.58
CA PRO A 264 -11.18 15.25 6.28
C PRO A 264 -10.80 13.76 6.33
N LEU A 265 -11.34 12.97 5.40
CA LEU A 265 -10.98 11.55 5.24
C LEU A 265 -9.48 11.39 4.97
N VAL A 266 -8.95 12.18 4.06
CA VAL A 266 -7.52 12.33 3.77
C VAL A 266 -7.19 13.80 3.87
N ASP A 267 -6.23 14.15 4.72
CA ASP A 267 -5.81 15.55 4.84
C ASP A 267 -4.89 15.94 3.69
N ILE A 268 -5.48 16.55 2.66
CA ILE A 268 -4.77 17.03 1.46
C ILE A 268 -3.70 18.09 1.82
N ARG A 269 -3.85 18.79 2.94
CA ARG A 269 -2.85 19.78 3.37
C ARG A 269 -1.50 19.14 3.67
N LEU A 270 -1.50 17.86 4.08
CA LEU A 270 -0.27 17.07 4.29
C LEU A 270 0.48 16.80 2.98
N ILE A 271 -0.21 16.83 1.83
CA ILE A 271 0.41 16.65 0.49
C ILE A 271 1.31 17.84 0.15
N ARG A 272 1.08 19.02 0.75
CA ARG A 272 1.98 20.18 0.57
C ARG A 272 3.39 19.93 1.12
N ASN A 273 3.57 18.97 2.01
CA ASN A 273 4.90 18.51 2.40
C ASN A 273 5.59 17.86 1.21
N ARG A 274 6.74 18.40 0.80
CA ARG A 274 7.48 17.97 -0.39
C ARG A 274 7.86 16.50 -0.36
N ALA A 275 8.16 15.92 0.81
CA ALA A 275 8.48 14.51 0.96
C ALA A 275 7.25 13.60 0.72
N VAL A 276 6.08 14.01 1.24
CA VAL A 276 4.81 13.31 1.03
C VAL A 276 4.38 13.43 -0.43
N LEU A 277 4.53 14.62 -1.03
CA LEU A 277 4.26 14.84 -2.45
C LEU A 277 5.15 13.97 -3.33
N ALA A 278 6.45 13.91 -3.07
CA ALA A 278 7.39 13.05 -3.79
C ALA A 278 6.98 11.57 -3.71
N ALA A 279 6.67 11.07 -2.50
CA ALA A 279 6.23 9.69 -2.31
C ALA A 279 4.94 9.39 -3.08
N ASN A 280 3.97 10.31 -3.09
CA ASN A 280 2.68 10.14 -3.74
C ASN A 280 2.78 10.22 -5.28
N THR A 281 3.50 11.21 -5.81
CA THR A 281 3.70 11.35 -7.26
C THR A 281 4.50 10.16 -7.81
N THR A 282 5.56 9.75 -7.11
CA THR A 282 6.33 8.56 -7.49
C THR A 282 5.47 7.29 -7.40
N ALA A 283 4.58 7.18 -6.41
CA ALA A 283 3.66 6.05 -6.28
C ALA A 283 2.72 5.89 -7.49
N LEU A 284 2.15 7.00 -7.97
CA LEU A 284 1.30 7.03 -9.17
C LEU A 284 2.09 6.57 -10.41
N LEU A 285 3.26 7.17 -10.64
CA LEU A 285 4.06 6.91 -11.84
C LEU A 285 4.71 5.52 -11.83
N MET A 286 5.15 5.04 -10.67
CA MET A 286 5.62 3.66 -10.52
C MET A 286 4.49 2.62 -10.61
N GLY A 287 3.26 3.00 -10.26
CA GLY A 287 2.08 2.18 -10.51
C GLY A 287 1.92 1.88 -12.00
N ILE A 288 2.07 2.89 -12.87
CA ILE A 288 2.05 2.73 -14.33
C ILE A 288 3.13 1.71 -14.76
N GLY A 289 4.37 1.87 -14.29
CA GLY A 289 5.49 0.98 -14.63
C GLY A 289 5.26 -0.47 -14.20
N MET A 290 4.93 -0.68 -12.92
CA MET A 290 4.76 -2.03 -12.35
C MET A 290 3.65 -2.82 -13.06
N TYR A 291 2.44 -2.24 -13.13
CA TYR A 291 1.31 -2.96 -13.74
C TYR A 291 1.46 -3.06 -15.25
N GLY A 292 2.18 -2.08 -15.86
CA GLY A 292 2.54 -2.13 -17.27
C GLY A 292 3.39 -3.34 -17.61
N VAL A 293 4.49 -3.56 -16.90
CA VAL A 293 5.35 -4.75 -17.11
C VAL A 293 4.58 -6.04 -16.84
N LEU A 294 3.84 -6.11 -15.73
CA LEU A 294 3.06 -7.30 -15.40
C LEU A 294 2.09 -7.68 -16.52
N SER A 295 1.38 -6.71 -17.07
CA SER A 295 0.43 -6.94 -18.18
C SER A 295 1.14 -7.33 -19.46
N LEU A 296 2.21 -6.61 -19.84
CA LEU A 296 2.93 -6.83 -21.10
C LEU A 296 3.68 -8.15 -21.11
N VAL A 297 4.38 -8.51 -20.02
CA VAL A 297 5.10 -9.78 -19.91
C VAL A 297 4.10 -10.95 -19.94
N ASN A 298 3.00 -10.86 -19.19
CA ASN A 298 1.97 -11.89 -19.19
C ASN A 298 1.35 -12.07 -20.58
N LEU A 299 1.09 -10.97 -21.31
CA LEU A 299 0.53 -11.02 -22.66
C LEU A 299 1.55 -11.57 -23.66
N TYR A 300 2.80 -11.06 -23.65
CA TYR A 300 3.86 -11.45 -24.60
C TYR A 300 4.23 -12.93 -24.49
N THR A 301 4.31 -13.45 -23.26
CA THR A 301 4.66 -14.87 -23.03
C THR A 301 3.62 -15.86 -23.56
N GLN A 302 2.36 -15.46 -23.67
CA GLN A 302 1.24 -16.29 -24.10
C GLN A 302 0.86 -16.11 -25.58
N VAL A 303 1.55 -15.24 -26.34
CA VAL A 303 1.28 -15.04 -27.77
C VAL A 303 1.39 -16.37 -28.52
N PRO A 304 0.39 -16.74 -29.39
CA PRO A 304 0.41 -17.99 -30.16
C PRO A 304 1.55 -18.07 -31.18
N ALA A 305 2.00 -19.30 -31.50
CA ALA A 305 3.09 -19.57 -32.44
C ALA A 305 2.88 -18.95 -33.84
N ALA A 306 1.63 -18.86 -34.27
CA ALA A 306 1.25 -18.31 -35.56
C ALA A 306 1.61 -16.81 -35.71
N ALA A 307 1.86 -16.09 -34.63
CA ALA A 307 2.19 -14.66 -34.66
C ALA A 307 3.63 -14.36 -35.07
N GLY A 308 4.52 -15.35 -35.05
CA GLY A 308 5.95 -15.18 -35.38
C GLY A 308 6.77 -14.41 -34.32
N TYR A 309 6.19 -14.16 -33.14
CA TYR A 309 6.85 -13.55 -31.97
C TYR A 309 6.22 -14.10 -30.68
N GLY A 310 6.84 -13.80 -29.52
CA GLY A 310 6.38 -14.34 -28.22
C GLY A 310 6.90 -15.74 -27.95
N PHE A 311 6.41 -16.38 -26.87
CA PHE A 311 6.99 -17.64 -26.38
C PHE A 311 6.02 -18.83 -26.33
N HIS A 312 4.76 -18.63 -26.62
CA HIS A 312 3.72 -19.69 -26.62
C HIS A 312 3.62 -20.46 -25.30
N LEU A 313 3.93 -19.80 -24.19
CA LEU A 313 3.98 -20.44 -22.89
C LEU A 313 2.58 -20.76 -22.40
N SER A 314 2.46 -21.88 -21.67
CA SER A 314 1.27 -22.18 -20.90
C SER A 314 1.04 -21.12 -19.81
N LEU A 315 -0.19 -21.06 -19.31
CA LEU A 315 -0.58 -20.13 -18.26
C LEU A 315 0.30 -20.24 -17.01
N THR A 316 0.64 -21.48 -16.62
CA THR A 316 1.55 -21.76 -15.51
C THR A 316 2.97 -21.27 -15.79
N ALA A 317 3.51 -21.55 -16.99
CA ALA A 317 4.85 -21.12 -17.37
C ALA A 317 4.95 -19.60 -17.46
N ALA A 318 3.95 -18.92 -18.02
CA ALA A 318 3.85 -17.46 -18.02
C ALA A 318 3.83 -16.88 -16.60
N GLY A 319 3.09 -17.53 -15.68
CA GLY A 319 3.10 -17.16 -14.25
C GLY A 319 4.45 -17.35 -13.58
N LEU A 320 5.21 -18.41 -13.94
CA LEU A 320 6.56 -18.64 -13.41
C LEU A 320 7.55 -17.57 -13.87
N VAL A 321 7.42 -17.04 -15.08
CA VAL A 321 8.24 -15.90 -15.56
C VAL A 321 8.05 -14.66 -14.69
N LEU A 322 6.90 -14.50 -14.02
CA LEU A 322 6.63 -13.39 -13.09
C LEU A 322 7.11 -13.66 -11.64
N MET A 323 7.47 -14.91 -11.30
CA MET A 323 7.92 -15.26 -9.94
C MET A 323 9.20 -14.51 -9.48
N PRO A 324 10.20 -14.24 -10.34
CA PRO A 324 11.40 -13.49 -9.98
C PRO A 324 11.14 -12.09 -9.44
N LEU A 325 9.99 -11.48 -9.76
CA LEU A 325 9.55 -10.21 -9.15
C LEU A 325 9.49 -10.30 -7.61
N SER A 326 9.01 -11.42 -7.06
CA SER A 326 9.00 -11.64 -5.61
C SER A 326 10.40 -11.72 -5.03
N LEU A 327 11.31 -12.45 -5.70
CA LEU A 327 12.72 -12.57 -5.27
C LEU A 327 13.43 -11.21 -5.33
N GLY A 328 13.22 -10.44 -6.40
CA GLY A 328 13.73 -9.08 -6.54
C GLY A 328 13.22 -8.17 -5.42
N SER A 329 11.94 -8.22 -5.10
CA SER A 329 11.34 -7.42 -4.02
C SER A 329 11.90 -7.79 -2.64
N ILE A 330 12.12 -9.07 -2.35
CA ILE A 330 12.73 -9.54 -1.10
C ILE A 330 14.20 -9.07 -1.01
N THR A 331 14.95 -9.21 -2.10
CA THR A 331 16.34 -8.76 -2.20
C THR A 331 16.43 -7.25 -2.00
N ALA A 332 15.53 -6.50 -2.65
CA ALA A 332 15.43 -5.05 -2.51
C ALA A 332 15.24 -4.58 -1.07
N ASN A 333 14.51 -5.33 -0.24
CA ASN A 333 14.33 -4.97 1.17
C ASN A 333 15.64 -4.96 1.94
N ARG A 334 16.45 -5.98 1.75
CA ARG A 334 17.77 -6.09 2.39
C ARG A 334 18.72 -4.99 1.88
N VAL A 335 18.79 -4.82 0.57
CA VAL A 335 19.62 -3.81 -0.09
C VAL A 335 19.15 -2.40 0.25
N ALA A 336 17.84 -2.11 0.17
CA ALA A 336 17.29 -0.80 0.50
C ALA A 336 17.55 -0.43 1.96
N SER A 337 17.42 -1.36 2.91
CA SER A 337 17.71 -1.11 4.32
C SER A 337 19.17 -0.73 4.54
N ALA A 338 20.11 -1.44 3.92
CA ALA A 338 21.54 -1.13 3.95
C ALA A 338 21.86 0.17 3.19
N LEU A 339 21.22 0.41 2.06
CA LEU A 339 21.44 1.60 1.25
C LEU A 339 20.90 2.86 1.94
N VAL A 340 19.74 2.77 2.60
CA VAL A 340 19.18 3.91 3.37
C VAL A 340 20.12 4.31 4.51
N SER A 341 20.85 3.38 5.14
CA SER A 341 21.84 3.73 6.17
C SER A 341 23.06 4.44 5.60
N ARG A 342 23.45 4.16 4.35
CA ARG A 342 24.63 4.74 3.69
C ARG A 342 24.32 6.06 2.95
N VAL A 343 23.24 6.07 2.14
CA VAL A 343 22.95 7.20 1.24
C VAL A 343 21.72 8.02 1.66
N GLY A 344 20.97 7.55 2.66
CA GLY A 344 19.77 8.21 3.17
C GLY A 344 18.48 7.85 2.42
N LEU A 345 17.35 8.07 3.08
CA LEU A 345 16.01 7.69 2.64
C LEU A 345 15.60 8.31 1.29
N TYR A 346 15.95 9.59 1.10
CA TYR A 346 15.57 10.37 -0.10
C TYR A 346 16.27 9.94 -1.39
N ARG A 347 17.43 9.27 -1.30
CA ARG A 347 18.17 8.80 -2.48
C ARG A 347 17.72 7.41 -2.94
N VAL A 348 17.17 6.60 -2.04
CA VAL A 348 16.72 5.25 -2.39
C VAL A 348 15.45 5.27 -3.24
N LEU A 349 14.56 6.26 -3.04
CA LEU A 349 13.33 6.40 -3.82
C LEU A 349 13.60 6.58 -5.33
N PRO A 350 14.41 7.57 -5.76
CA PRO A 350 14.73 7.73 -7.19
C PRO A 350 15.56 6.58 -7.74
N LEU A 351 16.44 5.94 -6.96
CA LEU A 351 17.18 4.76 -7.41
C LEU A 351 16.24 3.58 -7.71
N GLY A 352 15.24 3.32 -6.87
CA GLY A 352 14.23 2.30 -7.13
C GLY A 352 13.42 2.60 -8.39
N ALA A 353 13.01 3.85 -8.59
CA ALA A 353 12.30 4.27 -9.80
C ALA A 353 13.19 4.18 -11.07
N LEU A 354 14.48 4.49 -10.95
CA LEU A 354 15.44 4.37 -12.05
C LEU A 354 15.63 2.92 -12.49
N VAL A 355 15.72 1.98 -11.53
CA VAL A 355 15.82 0.55 -11.85
C VAL A 355 14.61 0.09 -12.66
N VAL A 356 13.38 0.52 -12.31
CA VAL A 356 12.19 0.21 -13.10
C VAL A 356 12.24 0.84 -14.49
N CYS A 357 12.71 2.07 -14.60
CA CYS A 357 12.86 2.73 -15.91
C CYS A 357 13.85 2.01 -16.82
N VAL A 358 15.01 1.62 -16.27
CA VAL A 358 16.05 0.86 -17.01
C VAL A 358 15.53 -0.51 -17.43
N ASP A 359 14.80 -1.20 -16.56
CA ASP A 359 14.16 -2.48 -16.85
C ASP A 359 13.18 -2.37 -18.04
N LEU A 360 12.30 -1.38 -18.02
CA LEU A 360 11.36 -1.12 -19.11
C LEU A 360 12.05 -0.88 -20.46
N VAL A 361 13.16 -0.14 -20.46
CA VAL A 361 13.96 0.10 -21.67
C VAL A 361 14.66 -1.20 -22.11
N LEU A 362 15.22 -1.97 -21.17
CA LEU A 362 15.83 -3.28 -21.47
C LEU A 362 14.81 -4.21 -22.14
N LEU A 363 13.63 -4.36 -21.56
CA LEU A 363 12.57 -5.19 -22.11
C LEU A 363 12.05 -4.67 -23.47
N ALA A 364 12.08 -3.37 -23.73
CA ALA A 364 11.65 -2.81 -25.00
C ALA A 364 12.50 -3.31 -26.18
N PHE A 365 13.79 -3.55 -25.96
CA PHE A 365 14.75 -3.90 -27.02
C PHE A 365 15.26 -5.35 -26.96
N CYS A 366 15.19 -6.02 -25.81
CA CYS A 366 15.81 -7.33 -25.60
C CYS A 366 14.82 -8.42 -25.15
N ARG A 367 13.51 -8.22 -25.31
CA ARG A 367 12.47 -9.13 -24.79
C ARG A 367 12.36 -10.50 -25.47
N ASP A 368 13.07 -10.72 -26.57
CA ASP A 368 12.93 -11.94 -27.39
C ASP A 368 13.64 -13.15 -26.78
N ASP A 369 14.25 -13.02 -25.60
CA ASP A 369 14.83 -14.10 -24.81
C ASP A 369 14.09 -14.22 -23.48
N VAL A 370 13.69 -15.46 -23.12
CA VAL A 370 13.03 -15.77 -21.84
C VAL A 370 13.92 -15.41 -20.66
N ALA A 371 15.24 -15.59 -20.76
CA ALA A 371 16.17 -15.21 -19.71
C ALA A 371 16.15 -13.71 -19.43
N VAL A 372 16.01 -12.88 -20.48
CA VAL A 372 15.86 -11.42 -20.34
C VAL A 372 14.53 -11.06 -19.69
N LEU A 373 13.43 -11.74 -20.02
CA LEU A 373 12.14 -11.54 -19.34
C LEU A 373 12.22 -11.89 -17.85
N VAL A 374 12.88 -12.99 -17.50
CA VAL A 374 13.12 -13.44 -16.13
C VAL A 374 13.98 -12.41 -15.36
N LEU A 375 15.06 -11.93 -16.01
CA LEU A 375 15.90 -10.86 -15.45
C LEU A 375 15.11 -9.56 -15.27
N GLY A 376 14.30 -9.18 -16.26
CA GLY A 376 13.47 -7.99 -16.22
C GLY A 376 12.46 -8.06 -15.07
N THR A 377 11.73 -9.16 -14.92
CA THR A 377 10.80 -9.30 -13.78
C THR A 377 11.52 -9.26 -12.43
N PHE A 378 12.76 -9.76 -12.33
CA PHE A 378 13.59 -9.60 -11.13
C PHE A 378 14.00 -8.15 -10.89
N LEU A 379 14.45 -7.43 -11.92
CA LEU A 379 14.80 -6.01 -11.85
C LEU A 379 13.59 -5.15 -11.50
N LEU A 380 12.44 -5.41 -12.11
CA LEU A 380 11.17 -4.77 -11.73
C LEU A 380 10.89 -4.95 -10.24
N GLY A 381 10.98 -6.19 -9.75
CA GLY A 381 10.79 -6.51 -8.33
C GLY A 381 11.76 -5.75 -7.45
N THR A 382 13.02 -5.64 -7.85
CA THR A 382 14.07 -4.92 -7.11
C THR A 382 13.77 -3.42 -7.06
N GLY A 383 13.43 -2.79 -8.18
CA GLY A 383 13.11 -1.36 -8.26
C GLY A 383 11.84 -1.00 -7.49
N VAL A 384 10.76 -1.74 -7.73
CA VAL A 384 9.48 -1.57 -7.04
C VAL A 384 9.62 -1.84 -5.55
N GLY A 385 10.30 -2.92 -5.16
CA GLY A 385 10.54 -3.27 -3.77
C GLY A 385 11.30 -2.18 -3.01
N ALA A 386 12.37 -1.63 -3.60
CA ALA A 386 13.13 -0.54 -3.01
C ALA A 386 12.28 0.73 -2.83
N ALA A 387 11.54 1.15 -3.86
CA ALA A 387 10.69 2.33 -3.80
C ALA A 387 9.52 2.15 -2.81
N TYR A 388 8.84 1.00 -2.83
CA TYR A 388 7.70 0.72 -1.95
C TYR A 388 8.11 0.54 -0.47
N ALA A 389 9.36 0.11 -0.20
CA ALA A 389 9.90 0.10 1.15
C ALA A 389 10.07 1.50 1.74
N VAL A 390 10.40 2.48 0.89
CA VAL A 390 10.76 3.85 1.32
C VAL A 390 9.56 4.79 1.36
N MET A 391 8.60 4.66 0.44
CA MET A 391 7.44 5.56 0.36
C MET A 391 6.65 5.67 1.68
N PRO A 392 6.22 4.57 2.34
CA PRO A 392 5.52 4.69 3.61
C PRO A 392 6.40 5.25 4.73
N LEU A 393 7.71 5.00 4.70
CA LEU A 393 8.63 5.58 5.68
C LEU A 393 8.73 7.10 5.53
N LEU A 394 8.75 7.61 4.29
CA LEU A 394 8.71 9.05 4.02
C LEU A 394 7.40 9.65 4.52
N ILE A 395 6.27 9.02 4.26
CA ILE A 395 4.95 9.47 4.72
C ILE A 395 4.89 9.46 6.25
N VAL A 396 5.21 8.32 6.88
CA VAL A 396 5.13 8.14 8.35
C VAL A 396 6.02 9.13 9.11
N ARG A 397 7.14 9.58 8.54
CA ARG A 397 8.01 10.58 9.15
C ARG A 397 7.44 11.99 9.15
N HIS A 398 6.58 12.32 8.18
CA HIS A 398 6.12 13.68 7.92
C HIS A 398 4.63 13.88 8.22
N VAL A 399 3.94 12.85 8.67
CA VAL A 399 2.52 12.92 9.06
C VAL A 399 2.34 12.60 10.55
N PRO A 400 1.33 13.20 11.22
CA PRO A 400 1.00 12.86 12.59
C PRO A 400 0.63 11.39 12.74
N PRO A 401 0.82 10.77 13.92
CA PRO A 401 0.40 9.39 14.18
C PRO A 401 -1.09 9.12 13.89
N SER A 402 -1.93 10.14 14.10
CA SER A 402 -3.38 10.08 13.87
C SER A 402 -3.79 10.11 12.39
N GLU A 403 -2.86 10.32 11.45
CA GLU A 403 -3.12 10.40 10.01
C GLU A 403 -2.31 9.35 9.22
N THR A 404 -1.65 8.41 9.90
CA THR A 404 -0.77 7.43 9.26
C THR A 404 -1.53 6.51 8.33
N GLY A 405 -2.67 5.98 8.79
CA GLY A 405 -3.49 5.05 8.02
C GLY A 405 -4.08 5.73 6.79
N SER A 406 -4.69 6.91 6.96
CA SER A 406 -5.28 7.67 5.85
C SER A 406 -4.25 8.12 4.82
N ALA A 407 -3.08 8.61 5.25
CA ALA A 407 -2.02 9.05 4.33
C ALA A 407 -1.36 7.90 3.57
N THR A 408 -1.12 6.75 4.22
CA THR A 408 -0.58 5.56 3.55
C THR A 408 -1.61 4.89 2.65
N SER A 409 -2.91 4.93 3.01
CA SER A 409 -4.00 4.50 2.14
C SER A 409 -4.07 5.33 0.86
N PHE A 410 -3.94 6.64 0.97
CA PHE A 410 -3.94 7.52 -0.20
C PHE A 410 -2.77 7.21 -1.15
N ASN A 411 -1.58 6.95 -0.61
CA ASN A 411 -0.44 6.49 -1.40
C ASN A 411 -0.74 5.17 -2.13
N GLN A 412 -1.43 4.22 -1.47
CA GLN A 412 -1.84 2.95 -2.09
C GLN A 412 -2.87 3.18 -3.21
N VAL A 413 -3.84 4.09 -3.01
CA VAL A 413 -4.82 4.47 -4.03
C VAL A 413 -4.11 5.02 -5.28
N LEU A 414 -3.14 5.91 -5.10
CA LEU A 414 -2.37 6.46 -6.22
C LEU A 414 -1.61 5.38 -7.01
N ARG A 415 -1.06 4.36 -6.34
CA ARG A 415 -0.47 3.19 -7.04
C ARG A 415 -1.50 2.46 -7.88
N THR A 416 -2.72 2.25 -7.34
CA THR A 416 -3.80 1.56 -8.05
C THR A 416 -4.29 2.39 -9.24
N VAL A 417 -4.46 3.69 -9.07
CA VAL A 417 -4.82 4.62 -10.16
C VAL A 417 -3.75 4.60 -11.25
N GLY A 418 -2.47 4.71 -10.86
CA GLY A 418 -1.34 4.59 -11.80
C GLY A 418 -1.36 3.27 -12.55
N GLY A 419 -1.59 2.15 -11.85
CA GLY A 419 -1.71 0.83 -12.47
C GLY A 419 -2.83 0.75 -13.49
N SER A 420 -3.99 1.30 -13.16
CA SER A 420 -5.14 1.35 -14.09
C SER A 420 -4.86 2.25 -15.31
N MET A 421 -4.19 3.39 -15.11
CA MET A 421 -3.74 4.25 -16.21
C MET A 421 -2.75 3.52 -17.13
N GLY A 422 -1.77 2.82 -16.54
CA GLY A 422 -0.80 2.03 -17.28
C GLY A 422 -1.46 0.93 -18.10
N SER A 423 -2.34 0.15 -17.47
CA SER A 423 -3.09 -0.91 -18.15
C SER A 423 -3.96 -0.37 -19.29
N ALA A 424 -4.67 0.73 -19.08
CA ALA A 424 -5.50 1.37 -20.11
C ALA A 424 -4.64 1.88 -21.29
N ALA A 425 -3.51 2.54 -21.00
CA ALA A 425 -2.60 3.02 -22.02
C ALA A 425 -2.01 1.87 -22.86
N ILE A 426 -1.62 0.76 -22.23
CA ILE A 426 -1.15 -0.43 -22.91
C ILE A 426 -2.22 -1.01 -23.81
N SER A 427 -3.45 -1.19 -23.30
CA SER A 427 -4.57 -1.71 -24.08
C SER A 427 -4.88 -0.84 -25.30
N ALA A 428 -4.82 0.49 -25.14
CA ALA A 428 -4.99 1.43 -26.23
C ALA A 428 -3.88 1.32 -27.29
N ILE A 429 -2.62 1.19 -26.87
CA ILE A 429 -1.49 1.00 -27.78
C ILE A 429 -1.62 -0.35 -28.50
N MET A 430 -1.94 -1.44 -27.79
CA MET A 430 -2.13 -2.76 -28.41
C MET A 430 -3.22 -2.69 -29.49
N LEU A 431 -4.37 -2.08 -29.19
CA LEU A 431 -5.44 -1.90 -30.17
C LEU A 431 -5.01 -1.08 -31.39
N ALA A 432 -4.33 0.05 -31.19
CA ALA A 432 -3.87 0.92 -32.26
C ALA A 432 -2.87 0.25 -33.23
N TYR A 433 -2.15 -0.77 -32.76
CA TYR A 433 -1.20 -1.55 -33.56
C TYR A 433 -1.76 -2.91 -34.00
N THR A 434 -3.03 -3.20 -33.73
CA THR A 434 -3.70 -4.38 -34.27
C THR A 434 -4.24 -4.06 -35.66
N PRO A 435 -3.85 -4.80 -36.70
CA PRO A 435 -4.33 -4.59 -38.07
C PRO A 435 -5.85 -4.80 -38.15
N ASP A 436 -6.52 -4.12 -39.07
CA ASP A 436 -7.94 -4.32 -39.34
C ASP A 436 -8.21 -5.80 -39.71
N GLY A 437 -9.11 -6.44 -38.94
CA GLY A 437 -9.43 -7.87 -39.10
C GLY A 437 -8.41 -8.84 -38.50
N GLY A 438 -7.36 -8.34 -37.82
CA GLY A 438 -6.39 -9.18 -37.10
C GLY A 438 -6.76 -9.35 -35.62
N ASP A 439 -6.45 -10.53 -35.07
CA ASP A 439 -6.68 -10.82 -33.65
C ASP A 439 -5.48 -10.44 -32.75
N LEU A 440 -4.31 -10.18 -33.32
CA LEU A 440 -3.06 -9.96 -32.59
C LEU A 440 -2.39 -8.65 -32.99
N PRO A 441 -1.86 -7.87 -32.00
CA PRO A 441 -1.11 -6.67 -32.29
C PRO A 441 0.24 -7.00 -32.96
N ARG A 442 0.80 -6.05 -33.69
CA ARG A 442 2.16 -6.18 -34.24
C ARG A 442 3.19 -6.22 -33.10
N GLY A 443 4.32 -6.92 -33.29
CA GLY A 443 5.40 -6.99 -32.29
C GLY A 443 5.93 -5.61 -31.85
N THR A 444 5.86 -4.60 -32.75
CA THR A 444 6.22 -3.20 -32.44
C THR A 444 5.32 -2.54 -31.40
N ALA A 445 4.08 -3.01 -31.22
CA ALA A 445 3.16 -2.52 -30.19
C ALA A 445 3.77 -2.67 -28.78
N TYR A 446 4.42 -3.81 -28.54
CA TYR A 446 5.07 -4.09 -27.25
C TYR A 446 6.23 -3.13 -26.99
N THR A 447 7.06 -2.85 -28.00
CA THR A 447 8.16 -1.86 -27.89
C THR A 447 7.61 -0.47 -27.55
N THR A 448 6.59 -0.03 -28.29
CA THR A 448 5.94 1.28 -28.07
C THR A 448 5.33 1.37 -26.68
N ALA A 449 4.63 0.32 -26.22
CA ALA A 449 4.01 0.28 -24.91
C ALA A 449 5.05 0.30 -23.78
N LEU A 450 6.14 -0.47 -23.91
CA LEU A 450 7.24 -0.49 -22.95
C LEU A 450 7.94 0.87 -22.87
N LEU A 451 8.22 1.52 -24.00
CA LEU A 451 8.84 2.85 -24.03
C LEU A 451 7.92 3.94 -23.47
N ALA A 452 6.62 3.90 -23.77
CA ALA A 452 5.65 4.84 -23.20
C ALA A 452 5.58 4.68 -21.66
N THR A 453 5.61 3.44 -21.17
CA THR A 453 5.62 3.13 -19.73
C THR A 453 6.95 3.53 -19.09
N ALA A 454 8.08 3.37 -19.80
CA ALA A 454 9.40 3.84 -19.37
C ALA A 454 9.45 5.36 -19.22
N ALA A 455 8.86 6.10 -20.17
CA ALA A 455 8.76 7.56 -20.10
C ALA A 455 7.98 8.01 -18.86
N ALA A 456 6.83 7.37 -18.55
CA ALA A 456 6.08 7.64 -17.34
C ALA A 456 6.90 7.33 -16.07
N SER A 457 7.62 6.21 -16.04
CA SER A 457 8.49 5.83 -14.92
C SER A 457 9.66 6.81 -14.76
N PHE A 458 10.21 7.33 -15.86
CA PHE A 458 11.26 8.35 -15.84
C PHE A 458 10.77 9.68 -15.23
N LEU A 459 9.54 10.09 -15.53
CA LEU A 459 8.91 11.21 -14.82
C LEU A 459 8.83 10.95 -13.31
N GLY A 460 8.64 9.68 -12.90
CA GLY A 460 8.71 9.25 -11.51
C GLY A 460 10.10 9.43 -10.89
N VAL A 461 11.16 9.16 -11.65
CA VAL A 461 12.55 9.43 -11.22
C VAL A 461 12.75 10.94 -11.03
N ILE A 462 12.33 11.76 -11.99
CA ILE A 462 12.42 13.22 -11.90
C ILE A 462 11.68 13.73 -10.67
N ALA A 463 10.43 13.28 -10.45
CA ALA A 463 9.64 13.67 -9.29
C ALA A 463 10.34 13.29 -7.98
N ALA A 464 10.90 12.09 -7.90
CA ALA A 464 11.62 11.59 -6.72
C ALA A 464 12.92 12.36 -6.42
N VAL A 465 13.54 12.98 -7.43
CA VAL A 465 14.77 13.79 -7.29
C VAL A 465 14.45 15.25 -6.96
N VAL A 466 13.47 15.84 -7.67
CA VAL A 466 13.20 17.29 -7.64
C VAL A 466 12.32 17.70 -6.47
N LEU A 467 11.32 16.88 -6.13
CA LEU A 467 10.32 17.25 -5.12
C LEU A 467 10.82 17.22 -3.67
N PRO A 468 11.73 16.31 -3.24
CA PRO A 468 12.22 16.32 -1.87
C PRO A 468 12.93 17.63 -1.51
N PRO A 469 12.91 18.05 -0.23
CA PRO A 469 13.65 19.25 0.18
C PRO A 469 15.14 19.07 -0.10
N ARG A 470 15.75 20.06 -0.77
CA ARG A 470 17.20 20.09 -0.94
C ARG A 470 17.87 20.16 0.45
N ARG A 471 18.93 19.39 0.67
CA ARG A 471 19.74 19.46 1.89
C ARG A 471 20.25 20.90 2.07
N GLY A 472 19.64 21.61 2.98
CA GLY A 472 20.06 22.95 3.38
C GLY A 472 19.13 23.40 4.49
N THR A 473 19.65 23.48 5.69
CA THR A 473 19.04 23.89 6.96
C THR A 473 18.33 22.79 7.77
N GLY A 474 19.08 22.20 8.69
CA GLY A 474 18.65 21.88 10.03
C GLY A 474 17.58 20.78 10.18
N SER A 475 18.00 19.70 10.81
CA SER A 475 17.18 18.73 11.53
C SER A 475 17.01 17.35 10.89
N ASP A 476 18.12 16.61 10.84
CA ASP A 476 18.08 15.17 11.11
C ASP A 476 17.82 14.88 12.61
N ALA A 477 17.57 15.95 13.40
CA ALA A 477 17.12 15.86 14.79
C ALA A 477 15.65 15.40 14.80
N ALA A 478 15.40 14.26 15.45
CA ALA A 478 14.06 13.85 15.85
C ALA A 478 13.31 15.06 16.44
N PRO A 479 11.98 15.20 16.19
CA PRO A 479 11.24 16.24 16.86
C PRO A 479 11.41 16.05 18.36
N ALA A 480 12.07 17.00 19.01
CA ALA A 480 12.13 17.08 20.44
C ALA A 480 10.68 17.07 20.94
N VAL A 481 10.33 16.03 21.66
CA VAL A 481 9.13 16.02 22.47
C VAL A 481 9.21 17.27 23.33
N ALA A 482 8.37 18.26 23.04
CA ALA A 482 8.19 19.40 23.89
C ALA A 482 7.80 18.87 25.27
N ALA A 483 8.74 18.76 26.16
CA ALA A 483 8.54 18.63 27.58
C ALA A 483 7.97 19.98 28.05
N GLY A 484 6.65 20.11 27.96
CA GLY A 484 5.89 21.14 28.63
C GLY A 484 5.89 20.84 30.12
N GLY A 485 6.98 21.14 30.81
CA GLY A 485 6.99 21.36 32.24
C GLY A 485 6.82 22.88 32.45
N PRO A 486 6.01 23.32 33.44
CA PRO A 486 5.87 24.74 33.70
C PRO A 486 7.23 25.33 34.11
N ALA A 487 7.64 26.40 33.41
CA ALA A 487 8.77 27.21 33.79
C ALA A 487 8.53 27.75 35.19
N VAL A 488 9.33 27.31 36.14
CA VAL A 488 9.45 27.97 37.45
C VAL A 488 10.24 29.25 37.20
N ASP A 489 9.54 30.34 37.33
CA ASP A 489 10.08 31.71 37.24
C ASP A 489 11.02 31.95 38.43
N THR A 490 12.34 31.89 38.20
CA THR A 490 13.38 32.26 39.15
C THR A 490 13.89 33.66 38.88
N ARG A 491 13.00 34.67 38.90
CA ARG A 491 13.38 36.06 38.93
C ARG A 491 12.68 36.75 40.12
N SER A 492 13.28 36.61 41.33
CA SER A 492 13.26 37.63 42.36
C SER A 492 13.91 37.12 43.66
N ALA A 493 15.19 37.30 43.81
CA ALA A 493 15.80 37.53 45.14
C ALA A 493 17.16 38.22 44.91
N GLY A 494 17.19 39.50 45.17
CA GLY A 494 18.39 40.31 45.21
C GLY A 494 19.25 39.99 46.45
N PRO A 495 20.51 40.53 46.52
CA PRO A 495 21.50 40.14 47.51
C PRO A 495 21.30 40.88 48.84
N GLY A 496 21.23 40.12 49.93
CA GLY A 496 21.08 40.70 51.29
C GLY A 496 21.78 39.87 52.36
N ARG A 497 23.00 40.35 52.70
CA ARG A 497 23.68 40.33 54.02
C ARG A 497 23.96 38.97 54.73
N VAL A 498 25.25 38.71 54.81
CA VAL A 498 26.02 37.96 55.81
C VAL A 498 25.63 38.32 57.23
N SER A 499 25.34 37.38 58.12
CA SER A 499 25.55 37.50 59.56
C SER A 499 25.96 36.17 60.13
N SER A 500 27.14 36.21 60.76
CA SER A 500 27.78 35.18 61.55
C SER A 500 27.05 35.00 62.89
N ALA A 501 26.92 33.71 63.32
CA ALA A 501 26.99 33.32 64.74
C ALA A 501 26.95 31.80 64.91
N VAL A 502 28.07 31.29 65.38
CA VAL A 502 28.24 30.56 66.63
C VAL A 502 27.82 29.09 66.66
N VAL A 503 28.86 28.27 66.72
CA VAL A 503 28.88 26.84 67.17
C VAL A 503 28.63 26.81 68.70
N PRO A 504 28.01 25.78 69.24
CA PRO A 504 28.76 24.99 70.23
C PRO A 504 28.75 23.44 69.99
N ARG A 505 29.90 22.90 70.36
CA ARG A 505 30.21 21.49 70.57
C ARG A 505 29.46 20.93 71.80
N GLY A 506 29.27 19.62 71.83
CA GLY A 506 28.99 18.81 73.01
C GLY A 506 28.65 17.38 72.56
N ASP A 507 29.61 16.54 72.53
CA ASP A 507 30.01 15.44 73.41
C ASP A 507 28.93 14.42 73.74
N GLY A 508 29.27 13.15 73.53
CA GLY A 508 28.99 12.10 74.49
C GLY A 508 28.31 10.84 73.97
N ASN A 509 29.02 9.92 73.44
CA ASN A 509 29.34 8.61 74.06
C ASN A 509 28.23 7.52 74.25
N GLN A 510 28.63 6.33 73.88
CA GLN A 510 28.29 4.99 74.40
C GLN A 510 27.04 4.27 73.86
N ALA A 511 27.26 3.24 73.14
CA ALA A 511 27.49 1.84 73.54
C ALA A 511 26.19 1.01 73.71
N GLY A 512 26.18 -0.13 73.10
CA GLY A 512 25.53 -1.35 73.60
C GLY A 512 24.58 -2.05 72.63
N LYS A 513 25.08 -3.02 71.98
CA LYS A 513 24.79 -4.46 72.13
C LYS A 513 23.31 -4.95 72.03
N ASP A 514 23.25 -5.97 71.22
CA ASP A 514 22.45 -7.21 71.30
C ASP A 514 20.95 -7.12 70.87
N LEU A 515 20.63 -7.67 69.79
CA LEU A 515 20.11 -9.01 69.41
C LEU A 515 19.73 -9.04 67.96
#